data_80786ab02a699f14629303465e74ba87
#
_entry.id   80786ab02a699f14629303465e74ba87
#
_cell.length_a   1.000
_cell.length_b   1.000
_cell.length_c   1.000
_cell.angle_alpha   90.00
_cell.angle_beta   90.00
_cell.angle_gamma   90.00
#
_symmetry.space_group_name_H-M   'P 1'
#
loop_
_entity.id
_entity.type
_entity.pdbx_description
1 polymer ?
#
loop_
_entity_poly.entity_id
_entity_poly.type
_entity_poly.pdbx_seq_one_letter_code
_entity_poly.pdbx_strand_id
1 'polypeptide(L)'
;QSHIGRSPSLFVNAATWGLLFTGKLVSTHNEASLSRSLNRIIGKSGEPLIRKGVDMAMRLMGEQFVTGETIAEALANARKLEEKGFRYSYDMLGEAALTAADAQAYMVSYQQAIHAIGKASNGRGIYEGPGISIKLSALHPRYSRAQYDRVMEELYPRLKSLTLLARQYDIGINIDAEEADRLEISLDLLEKLCFEPELAGWNGIGFVIQAYQKRCPLVIDYLIDLATRSRRRLMIRLVKGAYWDSEIKRAQMDGLEGYPVYTRKVYTDVSYLACAKKLLAVPNLIYPQFATHNAHTLAAIYQLAGQNYYPGQYEFQCLHGMGEPLYEQVTGKVADGKLNRPCRIYAPVGTHETLLAYLVRRLLENGANTSFVNRIADTSLPLDELVADPVTAVEKLAQQEGQTGLPHPKIPLPRDLYGHGRDNSAGLDLANEHRLASLSSALLNSALQKLSLIHI
;
A
#
# COMPACT_ATOMS: atom_id res chain seq x y z
N GLN A 1 -14.65 1.60 29.09
CA GLN A 1 -15.78 0.74 29.54
C GLN A 1 -17.14 1.41 29.32
N SER A 2 -17.25 2.76 29.22
CA SER A 2 -18.52 3.50 29.09
C SER A 2 -19.20 3.43 27.71
N HIS A 3 -18.51 2.94 26.69
CA HIS A 3 -19.00 2.92 25.30
C HIS A 3 -19.35 1.52 24.76
N ILE A 4 -19.21 0.47 25.58
CA ILE A 4 -19.50 -0.90 25.18
C ILE A 4 -21.02 -1.06 24.98
N GLY A 5 -21.43 -1.50 23.80
CA GLY A 5 -22.83 -1.79 23.48
C GLY A 5 -23.72 -0.57 23.19
N ARG A 6 -23.17 0.65 23.12
CA ARG A 6 -23.94 1.88 22.87
C ARG A 6 -23.88 2.40 21.41
N SER A 7 -23.08 1.80 20.56
CA SER A 7 -23.06 2.18 19.15
C SER A 7 -24.16 1.48 18.37
N PRO A 8 -24.87 2.17 17.46
CA PRO A 8 -25.80 1.54 16.54
C PRO A 8 -25.10 0.62 15.51
N SER A 9 -23.78 0.68 15.41
CA SER A 9 -22.98 -0.20 14.56
C SER A 9 -22.57 -1.46 15.35
N LEU A 10 -23.00 -2.61 14.85
CA LEU A 10 -22.64 -3.93 15.39
C LEU A 10 -21.11 -4.14 15.37
N PHE A 11 -20.44 -3.49 14.43
CA PHE A 11 -18.99 -3.52 14.23
C PHE A 11 -18.24 -2.74 15.33
N VAL A 12 -18.65 -1.53 15.65
CA VAL A 12 -18.02 -0.74 16.73
C VAL A 12 -18.14 -1.51 18.06
N ASN A 13 -19.23 -2.21 18.27
CA ASN A 13 -19.41 -3.06 19.43
C ASN A 13 -18.49 -4.29 19.38
N ALA A 14 -18.37 -4.98 18.23
CA ALA A 14 -17.49 -6.15 18.08
C ALA A 14 -16.01 -5.77 18.17
N ALA A 15 -15.58 -4.66 17.55
CA ALA A 15 -14.23 -4.13 17.66
C ALA A 15 -13.89 -3.69 19.10
N THR A 16 -14.83 -3.07 19.80
CA THR A 16 -14.68 -2.67 21.20
C THR A 16 -14.57 -3.89 22.11
N TRP A 17 -15.32 -4.95 21.84
CA TRP A 17 -15.18 -6.24 22.52
C TRP A 17 -13.86 -6.95 22.21
N GLY A 18 -13.40 -6.92 20.94
CA GLY A 18 -12.10 -7.46 20.53
C GLY A 18 -10.92 -6.73 21.20
N LEU A 19 -10.97 -5.39 21.24
CA LEU A 19 -9.98 -4.55 21.93
C LEU A 19 -9.99 -4.76 23.45
N LEU A 20 -11.16 -4.98 24.07
CA LEU A 20 -11.26 -5.31 25.49
C LEU A 20 -10.70 -6.68 25.80
N PHE A 21 -10.93 -7.67 24.94
CA PHE A 21 -10.33 -9.00 25.06
C PHE A 21 -8.81 -8.93 24.94
N THR A 22 -8.28 -8.24 23.91
CA THR A 22 -6.84 -8.05 23.74
C THR A 22 -6.22 -7.13 24.78
N GLY A 23 -6.90 -6.05 25.18
CA GLY A 23 -6.43 -5.14 26.23
C GLY A 23 -6.42 -5.78 27.62
N LYS A 24 -7.37 -6.65 27.94
CA LYS A 24 -7.33 -7.47 29.17
C LYS A 24 -6.24 -8.55 29.11
N LEU A 25 -5.90 -9.06 27.93
CA LEU A 25 -4.79 -9.97 27.72
C LEU A 25 -3.43 -9.29 27.94
N VAL A 26 -3.28 -8.05 27.48
CA VAL A 26 -2.02 -7.27 27.56
C VAL A 26 -1.83 -6.59 28.93
N SER A 27 -2.90 -6.27 29.65
CA SER A 27 -2.82 -5.58 30.95
C SER A 27 -2.55 -6.46 32.15
N THR A 28 -2.54 -7.79 31.99
CA THR A 28 -2.21 -8.72 33.09
C THR A 28 -0.73 -9.09 33.03
N HIS A 29 0.08 -8.39 33.80
CA HIS A 29 1.51 -8.66 34.02
C HIS A 29 1.80 -10.01 34.71
N ASN A 30 0.94 -11.02 34.60
CA ASN A 30 1.08 -12.30 35.29
C ASN A 30 0.77 -13.46 34.32
N GLU A 31 1.83 -13.96 33.64
CA GLU A 31 1.74 -15.08 32.66
C GLU A 31 1.02 -16.32 33.21
N ALA A 32 1.15 -16.60 34.50
CA ALA A 32 0.51 -17.75 35.16
C ALA A 32 -1.01 -17.58 35.33
N SER A 33 -1.54 -16.35 35.35
CA SER A 33 -2.97 -16.04 35.43
C SER A 33 -3.63 -16.11 34.06
N LEU A 34 -2.90 -15.71 33.02
CA LEU A 34 -3.34 -15.73 31.63
C LEU A 34 -3.51 -17.16 31.10
N SER A 35 -2.50 -17.99 31.33
CA SER A 35 -2.51 -19.41 30.99
C SER A 35 -3.66 -20.14 31.66
N ARG A 36 -3.93 -19.87 32.94
CA ARG A 36 -5.06 -20.47 33.69
C ARG A 36 -6.41 -19.99 33.17
N SER A 37 -6.56 -18.73 32.80
CA SER A 37 -7.81 -18.19 32.24
C SER A 37 -8.09 -18.73 30.85
N LEU A 38 -7.06 -18.81 29.99
CA LEU A 38 -7.13 -19.42 28.66
C LEU A 38 -7.47 -20.91 28.76
N ASN A 39 -6.76 -21.67 29.63
CA ASN A 39 -7.02 -23.09 29.82
C ASN A 39 -8.42 -23.35 30.39
N ARG A 40 -8.98 -22.45 31.21
CA ARG A 40 -10.33 -22.54 31.71
C ARG A 40 -11.41 -22.26 30.66
N ILE A 41 -11.13 -21.35 29.71
CA ILE A 41 -12.02 -21.06 28.58
C ILE A 41 -11.95 -22.20 27.55
N ILE A 42 -10.74 -22.68 27.23
CA ILE A 42 -10.51 -23.82 26.33
C ILE A 42 -11.13 -25.09 26.89
N GLY A 43 -10.93 -25.36 28.17
CA GLY A 43 -11.44 -26.58 28.83
C GLY A 43 -12.96 -26.62 29.01
N LYS A 44 -13.66 -25.44 29.04
CA LYS A 44 -15.11 -25.37 29.18
C LYS A 44 -15.89 -25.29 27.88
N SER A 45 -15.30 -24.73 26.80
CA SER A 45 -16.04 -24.40 25.59
C SER A 45 -15.72 -25.29 24.41
N GLY A 46 -14.67 -26.11 24.50
CA GLY A 46 -14.18 -26.96 23.40
C GLY A 46 -13.57 -26.18 22.22
N GLU A 47 -12.52 -26.70 21.65
CA GLU A 47 -11.81 -26.12 20.50
C GLU A 47 -12.72 -25.74 19.31
N PRO A 48 -13.78 -26.53 18.94
CA PRO A 48 -14.66 -26.19 17.84
C PRO A 48 -15.48 -24.91 18.05
N LEU A 49 -15.85 -24.57 19.29
CA LEU A 49 -16.63 -23.36 19.59
C LEU A 49 -15.74 -22.13 19.54
N ILE A 50 -14.49 -22.24 19.98
CA ILE A 50 -13.52 -21.16 19.90
C ILE A 50 -13.16 -20.88 18.44
N ARG A 51 -12.91 -21.93 17.64
CA ARG A 51 -12.68 -21.79 16.18
C ARG A 51 -13.85 -21.09 15.50
N LYS A 52 -15.08 -21.52 15.74
CA LYS A 52 -16.28 -20.84 15.19
C LYS A 52 -16.40 -19.38 15.65
N GLY A 53 -16.07 -19.08 16.89
CA GLY A 53 -16.08 -17.70 17.40
C GLY A 53 -15.02 -16.82 16.75
N VAL A 54 -13.81 -17.33 16.56
CA VAL A 54 -12.72 -16.63 15.85
C VAL A 54 -13.06 -16.47 14.38
N ASP A 55 -13.55 -17.51 13.73
CA ASP A 55 -13.96 -17.47 12.32
C ASP A 55 -15.09 -16.45 12.10
N MET A 56 -16.09 -16.43 12.96
CA MET A 56 -17.15 -15.42 12.91
C MET A 56 -16.65 -14.00 13.14
N ALA A 57 -15.70 -13.79 14.08
CA ALA A 57 -15.08 -12.49 14.30
C ALA A 57 -14.23 -12.04 13.10
N MET A 58 -13.49 -12.97 12.49
CA MET A 58 -12.71 -12.72 11.27
C MET A 58 -13.61 -12.38 10.08
N ARG A 59 -14.75 -13.06 9.92
CA ARG A 59 -15.74 -12.72 8.88
C ARG A 59 -16.33 -11.34 9.09
N LEU A 60 -16.78 -11.00 10.28
CA LEU A 60 -17.35 -9.69 10.60
C LEU A 60 -16.34 -8.54 10.40
N MET A 61 -15.06 -8.77 10.72
CA MET A 61 -14.00 -7.82 10.41
C MET A 61 -13.70 -7.77 8.91
N GLY A 62 -13.72 -8.93 8.23
CA GLY A 62 -13.51 -9.03 6.79
C GLY A 62 -14.57 -8.27 5.99
N GLU A 63 -15.83 -8.44 6.33
CA GLU A 63 -16.96 -7.78 5.66
C GLU A 63 -16.85 -6.24 5.62
N GLN A 64 -16.15 -5.63 6.59
CA GLN A 64 -15.92 -4.19 6.56
C GLN A 64 -14.87 -3.77 5.53
N PHE A 65 -13.85 -4.59 5.28
CA PHE A 65 -12.71 -4.23 4.43
C PHE A 65 -12.74 -4.87 3.05
N VAL A 66 -13.70 -5.75 2.80
CA VAL A 66 -13.89 -6.48 1.52
C VAL A 66 -15.18 -6.03 0.86
N THR A 67 -15.08 -5.66 -0.41
CA THR A 67 -16.23 -5.19 -1.18
C THR A 67 -17.15 -6.36 -1.58
N GLY A 68 -16.61 -7.57 -1.66
CA GLY A 68 -17.33 -8.81 -1.96
C GLY A 68 -16.36 -10.00 -1.97
N GLU A 69 -16.87 -11.21 -1.77
CA GLU A 69 -16.06 -12.43 -1.85
C GLU A 69 -15.70 -12.78 -3.30
N THR A 70 -16.57 -12.37 -4.24
CA THR A 70 -16.37 -12.53 -5.68
C THR A 70 -16.41 -11.19 -6.40
N ILE A 71 -15.80 -11.11 -7.58
CA ILE A 71 -15.84 -9.89 -8.40
C ILE A 71 -17.28 -9.52 -8.81
N ALA A 72 -18.16 -10.49 -9.03
CA ALA A 72 -19.56 -10.23 -9.37
C ALA A 72 -20.31 -9.57 -8.20
N GLU A 73 -20.10 -10.06 -7.00
CA GLU A 73 -20.65 -9.47 -5.77
C GLU A 73 -20.09 -8.07 -5.52
N ALA A 74 -18.78 -7.89 -5.64
CA ALA A 74 -18.12 -6.61 -5.49
C ALA A 74 -18.65 -5.55 -6.46
N LEU A 75 -18.86 -5.92 -7.74
CA LEU A 75 -19.47 -5.06 -8.75
C LEU A 75 -20.93 -4.70 -8.41
N ALA A 76 -21.69 -5.63 -7.86
CA ALA A 76 -23.07 -5.37 -7.44
C ALA A 76 -23.10 -4.39 -6.25
N ASN A 77 -22.25 -4.61 -5.25
CA ASN A 77 -22.16 -3.77 -4.05
C ASN A 77 -21.64 -2.35 -4.34
N ALA A 78 -20.81 -2.18 -5.37
CA ALA A 78 -20.26 -0.90 -5.79
C ALA A 78 -21.32 0.07 -6.34
N ARG A 79 -22.39 -0.41 -6.95
CA ARG A 79 -23.39 0.41 -7.70
C ARG A 79 -23.91 1.61 -6.89
N LYS A 80 -24.24 1.39 -5.64
CA LYS A 80 -24.80 2.43 -4.76
C LYS A 80 -23.89 3.64 -4.59
N LEU A 81 -22.57 3.43 -4.53
CA LEU A 81 -21.59 4.52 -4.41
C LEU A 81 -21.18 5.05 -5.79
N GLU A 82 -21.19 4.22 -6.84
CA GLU A 82 -21.02 4.72 -8.22
C GLU A 82 -22.11 5.74 -8.59
N GLU A 83 -23.35 5.52 -8.18
CA GLU A 83 -24.47 6.49 -8.37
C GLU A 83 -24.20 7.82 -7.66
N LYS A 84 -23.44 7.82 -6.57
CA LYS A 84 -22.97 9.03 -5.88
C LYS A 84 -21.73 9.68 -6.52
N GLY A 85 -21.19 9.10 -7.61
CA GLY A 85 -20.03 9.61 -8.35
C GLY A 85 -18.69 9.03 -7.90
N PHE A 86 -18.67 8.01 -7.01
CA PHE A 86 -17.46 7.27 -6.71
C PHE A 86 -17.05 6.38 -7.89
N ARG A 87 -15.76 6.08 -7.98
CA ARG A 87 -15.16 5.15 -8.93
C ARG A 87 -14.52 3.99 -8.18
N TYR A 88 -14.16 2.93 -8.88
CA TYR A 88 -13.60 1.74 -8.25
C TYR A 88 -12.31 1.27 -8.93
N SER A 89 -11.36 0.79 -8.13
CA SER A 89 -10.24 -0.02 -8.54
C SER A 89 -10.27 -1.31 -7.73
N TYR A 90 -10.59 -2.42 -8.37
CA TYR A 90 -10.72 -3.71 -7.69
C TYR A 90 -9.36 -4.35 -7.49
N ASP A 91 -9.14 -4.92 -6.31
CA ASP A 91 -7.95 -5.69 -5.94
C ASP A 91 -8.39 -7.13 -5.62
N MET A 92 -8.09 -8.07 -6.51
CA MET A 92 -8.27 -9.48 -6.21
C MET A 92 -7.26 -9.88 -5.16
N LEU A 93 -7.73 -10.14 -3.92
CA LEU A 93 -6.86 -10.46 -2.81
C LEU A 93 -5.96 -11.66 -3.13
N GLY A 94 -4.70 -11.50 -2.89
CA GLY A 94 -3.63 -12.46 -3.15
C GLY A 94 -2.33 -11.73 -3.45
N GLU A 95 -1.27 -12.15 -2.77
CA GLU A 95 0.09 -11.61 -2.93
C GLU A 95 1.10 -12.69 -2.55
N ALA A 96 2.35 -12.47 -2.91
CA ALA A 96 3.46 -13.35 -2.53
C ALA A 96 3.20 -14.84 -2.85
N ALA A 97 2.92 -15.16 -4.12
CA ALA A 97 2.81 -16.54 -4.57
C ALA A 97 4.03 -17.36 -4.12
N LEU A 98 3.82 -18.49 -3.48
CA LEU A 98 4.89 -19.36 -3.00
C LEU A 98 5.30 -20.38 -4.05
N THR A 99 4.36 -20.78 -4.91
CA THR A 99 4.54 -21.80 -5.94
C THR A 99 4.09 -21.29 -7.32
N ALA A 100 4.51 -21.99 -8.36
CA ALA A 100 4.01 -21.72 -9.72
C ALA A 100 2.49 -21.96 -9.85
N ALA A 101 1.96 -22.90 -9.06
CA ALA A 101 0.52 -23.19 -9.00
C ALA A 101 -0.26 -22.02 -8.41
N ASP A 102 0.23 -21.41 -7.32
CA ASP A 102 -0.37 -20.20 -6.73
C ASP A 102 -0.37 -19.06 -7.73
N ALA A 103 0.78 -18.82 -8.36
CA ALA A 103 0.92 -17.76 -9.37
C ALA A 103 -0.02 -17.98 -10.57
N GLN A 104 -0.28 -19.22 -10.96
CA GLN A 104 -1.23 -19.54 -12.01
C GLN A 104 -2.68 -19.33 -11.55
N ALA A 105 -3.02 -19.67 -10.32
CA ALA A 105 -4.34 -19.41 -9.74
C ALA A 105 -4.64 -17.90 -9.67
N TYR A 106 -3.68 -17.09 -9.21
CA TYR A 106 -3.82 -15.63 -9.21
C TYR A 106 -3.94 -15.05 -10.62
N MET A 107 -3.17 -15.57 -11.58
CA MET A 107 -3.28 -15.14 -12.99
C MET A 107 -4.69 -15.34 -13.52
N VAL A 108 -5.29 -16.51 -13.29
CA VAL A 108 -6.67 -16.83 -13.71
C VAL A 108 -7.67 -15.90 -13.00
N SER A 109 -7.49 -15.66 -11.71
CA SER A 109 -8.33 -14.73 -10.94
C SER A 109 -8.30 -13.32 -11.52
N TYR A 110 -7.12 -12.78 -11.84
CA TYR A 110 -6.99 -11.47 -12.49
C TYR A 110 -7.65 -11.42 -13.87
N GLN A 111 -7.48 -12.45 -14.70
CA GLN A 111 -8.13 -12.52 -16.02
C GLN A 111 -9.66 -12.50 -15.90
N GLN A 112 -10.21 -13.31 -15.03
CA GLN A 112 -11.66 -13.35 -14.78
C GLN A 112 -12.18 -12.00 -14.26
N ALA A 113 -11.44 -11.37 -13.36
CA ALA A 113 -11.78 -10.06 -12.83
C ALA A 113 -11.77 -8.99 -13.94
N ILE A 114 -10.73 -8.94 -14.77
CA ILE A 114 -10.66 -7.98 -15.89
C ILE A 114 -11.82 -8.15 -16.86
N HIS A 115 -12.21 -9.37 -17.19
CA HIS A 115 -13.39 -9.62 -18.02
C HIS A 115 -14.67 -9.10 -17.38
N ALA A 116 -14.88 -9.34 -16.09
CA ALA A 116 -16.07 -8.88 -15.38
C ALA A 116 -16.11 -7.35 -15.25
N ILE A 117 -14.99 -6.74 -14.84
CA ILE A 117 -14.84 -5.28 -14.70
C ILE A 117 -15.00 -4.60 -16.05
N GLY A 118 -14.40 -5.16 -17.10
CA GLY A 118 -14.47 -4.64 -18.45
C GLY A 118 -15.89 -4.58 -19.00
N LYS A 119 -16.66 -5.65 -18.79
CA LYS A 119 -18.10 -5.67 -19.14
C LYS A 119 -18.89 -4.65 -18.32
N ALA A 120 -18.63 -4.54 -17.02
CA ALA A 120 -19.30 -3.60 -16.12
C ALA A 120 -18.90 -2.13 -16.40
N SER A 121 -17.73 -1.89 -16.99
CA SER A 121 -17.28 -0.56 -17.39
C SER A 121 -18.19 0.08 -18.43
N ASN A 122 -18.79 -0.72 -19.30
CA ASN A 122 -19.71 -0.25 -20.34
C ASN A 122 -19.13 0.92 -21.17
N GLY A 123 -17.84 0.86 -21.51
CA GLY A 123 -17.16 1.85 -22.33
C GLY A 123 -16.88 3.20 -21.65
N ARG A 124 -16.95 3.29 -20.31
CA ARG A 124 -16.67 4.54 -19.57
C ARG A 124 -15.21 4.99 -19.62
N GLY A 125 -14.32 4.12 -20.10
CA GLY A 125 -12.90 4.44 -20.25
C GLY A 125 -12.10 4.41 -18.94
N ILE A 126 -10.81 4.68 -19.07
CA ILE A 126 -9.82 4.51 -17.98
C ILE A 126 -10.01 5.46 -16.81
N TYR A 127 -10.56 6.65 -17.01
CA TYR A 127 -10.71 7.66 -15.97
C TYR A 127 -12.03 7.50 -15.21
N GLU A 128 -13.14 7.40 -15.90
CA GLU A 128 -14.47 7.35 -15.27
C GLU A 128 -14.93 5.93 -14.95
N GLY A 129 -14.46 4.97 -15.72
CA GLY A 129 -14.78 3.56 -15.52
C GLY A 129 -14.05 2.93 -14.34
N PRO A 130 -14.49 1.74 -13.93
CA PRO A 130 -13.75 0.94 -12.96
C PRO A 130 -12.45 0.43 -13.55
N GLY A 131 -11.46 0.18 -12.70
CA GLY A 131 -10.19 -0.41 -13.05
C GLY A 131 -9.82 -1.56 -12.13
N ILE A 132 -8.60 -2.08 -12.31
CA ILE A 132 -8.05 -3.15 -11.50
C ILE A 132 -6.67 -2.78 -10.97
N SER A 133 -6.35 -3.22 -9.76
CA SER A 133 -5.01 -3.19 -9.18
C SER A 133 -4.45 -4.60 -9.13
N ILE A 134 -3.19 -4.76 -9.49
CA ILE A 134 -2.51 -6.07 -9.51
C ILE A 134 -1.22 -6.01 -8.71
N LYS A 135 -0.84 -7.14 -8.10
CA LYS A 135 0.43 -7.31 -7.40
C LYS A 135 1.34 -8.24 -8.21
N LEU A 136 2.54 -7.77 -8.47
CA LEU A 136 3.52 -8.55 -9.25
C LEU A 136 3.97 -9.81 -8.50
N SER A 137 4.01 -9.75 -7.17
CA SER A 137 4.33 -10.92 -6.33
C SER A 137 3.30 -12.03 -6.40
N ALA A 138 2.06 -11.72 -6.80
CA ALA A 138 1.04 -12.74 -7.05
C ALA A 138 1.26 -13.48 -8.37
N LEU A 139 1.98 -12.88 -9.31
CA LEU A 139 2.18 -13.43 -10.65
C LEU A 139 3.42 -14.32 -10.79
N HIS A 140 4.33 -14.30 -9.81
CA HIS A 140 5.55 -15.09 -9.89
C HIS A 140 6.14 -15.40 -8.49
N PRO A 141 6.50 -16.67 -8.18
CA PRO A 141 7.00 -17.05 -6.85
C PRO A 141 8.44 -16.59 -6.57
N ARG A 142 9.18 -16.13 -7.57
CA ARG A 142 10.56 -15.65 -7.46
C ARG A 142 10.70 -14.20 -7.91
N TYR A 143 9.74 -13.36 -7.54
CA TYR A 143 9.73 -11.94 -7.86
C TYR A 143 10.73 -11.19 -6.99
N SER A 144 11.96 -11.08 -7.46
CA SER A 144 13.04 -10.33 -6.80
C SER A 144 14.10 -9.88 -7.81
N ARG A 145 14.87 -8.84 -7.46
CA ARG A 145 15.93 -8.31 -8.33
C ARG A 145 17.00 -9.34 -8.65
N ALA A 146 17.38 -10.19 -7.71
CA ALA A 146 18.36 -11.26 -7.90
C ALA A 146 17.91 -12.33 -8.92
N GLN A 147 16.64 -12.35 -9.30
CA GLN A 147 16.06 -13.27 -10.28
C GLN A 147 15.61 -12.53 -11.55
N TYR A 148 16.31 -11.44 -11.92
CA TYR A 148 15.91 -10.53 -12.98
C TYR A 148 15.57 -11.24 -14.30
N ASP A 149 16.44 -12.12 -14.79
CA ASP A 149 16.24 -12.82 -16.08
C ASP A 149 14.95 -13.65 -16.06
N ARG A 150 14.74 -14.42 -14.98
CA ARG A 150 13.50 -15.19 -14.79
C ARG A 150 12.26 -14.30 -14.71
N VAL A 151 12.34 -13.18 -14.04
CA VAL A 151 11.24 -12.22 -13.96
C VAL A 151 10.91 -11.66 -15.34
N MET A 152 11.93 -11.33 -16.14
CA MET A 152 11.71 -10.82 -17.50
C MET A 152 11.21 -11.89 -18.47
N GLU A 153 11.57 -13.15 -18.27
CA GLU A 153 11.16 -14.26 -19.14
C GLU A 153 9.80 -14.87 -18.71
N GLU A 154 9.53 -14.97 -17.42
CA GLU A 154 8.37 -15.71 -16.90
C GLU A 154 7.24 -14.79 -16.40
N LEU A 155 7.55 -13.68 -15.68
CA LEU A 155 6.54 -12.76 -15.13
C LEU A 155 6.09 -11.74 -16.16
N TYR A 156 7.02 -11.12 -16.90
CA TYR A 156 6.67 -10.06 -17.83
C TYR A 156 5.61 -10.46 -18.87
N PRO A 157 5.64 -11.66 -19.50
CA PRO A 157 4.57 -12.07 -20.42
C PRO A 157 3.21 -12.14 -19.76
N ARG A 158 3.13 -12.51 -18.48
CA ARG A 158 1.87 -12.53 -17.72
C ARG A 158 1.34 -11.12 -17.50
N LEU A 159 2.22 -10.18 -17.07
CA LEU A 159 1.88 -8.77 -16.92
C LEU A 159 1.40 -8.16 -18.24
N LYS A 160 2.13 -8.39 -19.34
CA LYS A 160 1.76 -7.95 -20.67
C LYS A 160 0.37 -8.47 -21.08
N SER A 161 0.13 -9.76 -20.88
CA SER A 161 -1.17 -10.39 -21.20
C SER A 161 -2.33 -9.74 -20.45
N LEU A 162 -2.20 -9.51 -19.14
CA LEU A 162 -3.24 -8.82 -18.35
C LEU A 162 -3.45 -7.38 -18.82
N THR A 163 -2.36 -6.67 -19.17
CA THR A 163 -2.44 -5.29 -19.64
C THR A 163 -3.12 -5.19 -21.01
N LEU A 164 -2.82 -6.09 -21.92
CA LEU A 164 -3.51 -6.18 -23.22
C LEU A 164 -4.99 -6.48 -23.05
N LEU A 165 -5.33 -7.36 -22.12
CA LEU A 165 -6.73 -7.68 -21.81
C LEU A 165 -7.46 -6.44 -21.22
N ALA A 166 -6.83 -5.69 -20.32
CA ALA A 166 -7.37 -4.45 -19.78
C ALA A 166 -7.59 -3.40 -20.88
N ARG A 167 -6.63 -3.28 -21.81
CA ARG A 167 -6.76 -2.41 -22.99
C ARG A 167 -7.97 -2.76 -23.87
N GLN A 168 -8.27 -4.04 -24.09
CA GLN A 168 -9.42 -4.46 -24.90
C GLN A 168 -10.74 -3.90 -24.36
N TYR A 169 -10.84 -3.74 -23.05
CA TYR A 169 -12.02 -3.17 -22.38
C TYR A 169 -11.89 -1.67 -22.08
N ASP A 170 -10.76 -1.06 -22.40
CA ASP A 170 -10.42 0.33 -22.04
C ASP A 170 -10.61 0.62 -20.55
N ILE A 171 -10.13 -0.27 -19.68
CA ILE A 171 -10.10 -0.11 -18.21
C ILE A 171 -8.67 0.09 -17.72
N GLY A 172 -8.51 0.94 -16.69
CA GLY A 172 -7.19 1.16 -16.08
C GLY A 172 -6.67 -0.07 -15.34
N ILE A 173 -5.37 -0.35 -15.46
CA ILE A 173 -4.66 -1.39 -14.70
C ILE A 173 -3.51 -0.76 -13.93
N ASN A 174 -3.54 -0.86 -12.59
CA ASN A 174 -2.52 -0.30 -11.72
C ASN A 174 -1.61 -1.41 -11.18
N ILE A 175 -0.31 -1.23 -11.33
CA ILE A 175 0.71 -2.06 -10.69
C ILE A 175 0.89 -1.53 -9.27
N ASP A 176 0.48 -2.31 -8.27
CA ASP A 176 0.61 -1.95 -6.86
C ASP A 176 2.07 -1.95 -6.42
N ALA A 177 2.43 -1.00 -5.55
CA ALA A 177 3.72 -1.00 -4.88
C ALA A 177 3.74 -2.00 -3.72
N GLU A 178 4.82 -2.73 -3.62
CA GLU A 178 5.06 -3.71 -2.58
C GLU A 178 6.29 -3.29 -1.75
N GLU A 179 7.14 -4.20 -1.28
CA GLU A 179 8.31 -3.88 -0.47
C GLU A 179 9.34 -3.04 -1.26
N ALA A 180 10.14 -2.26 -0.55
CA ALA A 180 11.10 -1.31 -1.14
C ALA A 180 12.15 -1.96 -2.04
N ASP A 181 12.55 -3.20 -1.74
CA ASP A 181 13.52 -3.97 -2.54
C ASP A 181 12.99 -4.43 -3.90
N ARG A 182 11.68 -4.31 -4.12
CA ARG A 182 11.02 -4.65 -5.40
C ARG A 182 10.79 -3.45 -6.31
N LEU A 183 11.08 -2.23 -5.83
CA LEU A 183 10.79 -1.02 -6.60
C LEU A 183 11.52 -0.99 -7.94
N GLU A 184 12.83 -1.22 -7.97
CA GLU A 184 13.63 -1.10 -9.20
C GLU A 184 13.18 -2.11 -10.25
N ILE A 185 13.02 -3.37 -9.90
CA ILE A 185 12.54 -4.39 -10.84
C ILE A 185 11.10 -4.11 -11.32
N SER A 186 10.26 -3.48 -10.48
CA SER A 186 8.91 -3.06 -10.90
C SER A 186 8.96 -1.91 -11.90
N LEU A 187 9.92 -0.99 -11.77
CA LEU A 187 10.15 0.09 -12.73
C LEU A 187 10.65 -0.45 -14.08
N ASP A 188 11.55 -1.44 -14.08
CA ASP A 188 12.02 -2.10 -15.29
C ASP A 188 10.88 -2.79 -16.05
N LEU A 189 10.00 -3.48 -15.32
CA LEU A 189 8.79 -4.09 -15.89
C LEU A 189 7.83 -3.04 -16.47
N LEU A 190 7.64 -1.93 -15.75
CA LEU A 190 6.81 -0.82 -16.20
C LEU A 190 7.40 -0.19 -17.46
N GLU A 191 8.71 0.08 -17.48
CA GLU A 191 9.38 0.65 -18.66
C GLU A 191 9.19 -0.24 -19.89
N LYS A 192 9.47 -1.53 -19.75
CA LYS A 192 9.26 -2.49 -20.82
C LYS A 192 7.81 -2.49 -21.31
N LEU A 193 6.86 -2.42 -20.41
CA LEU A 193 5.43 -2.36 -20.75
C LEU A 193 5.07 -1.06 -21.49
N CYS A 194 5.64 0.08 -21.10
CA CYS A 194 5.41 1.37 -21.72
C CYS A 194 5.88 1.42 -23.19
N PHE A 195 6.88 0.62 -23.56
CA PHE A 195 7.39 0.54 -24.92
C PHE A 195 6.79 -0.58 -25.76
N GLU A 196 5.79 -1.33 -25.23
CA GLU A 196 5.09 -2.35 -26.02
C GLU A 196 4.30 -1.70 -27.17
N PRO A 197 4.59 -2.08 -28.44
CA PRO A 197 3.88 -1.51 -29.59
C PRO A 197 2.37 -1.75 -29.54
N GLU A 198 1.97 -2.92 -29.06
CA GLU A 198 0.57 -3.31 -28.93
C GLU A 198 -0.23 -2.43 -27.94
N LEU A 199 0.44 -1.71 -27.07
CA LEU A 199 -0.14 -0.77 -26.12
C LEU A 199 -0.06 0.69 -26.58
N ALA A 200 0.49 0.97 -27.78
CA ALA A 200 0.67 2.33 -28.26
C ALA A 200 -0.65 3.14 -28.27
N GLY A 201 -0.57 4.40 -27.84
CA GLY A 201 -1.71 5.32 -27.80
C GLY A 201 -2.72 5.09 -26.67
N TRP A 202 -2.54 4.05 -25.84
CA TRP A 202 -3.41 3.77 -24.70
C TRP A 202 -2.77 4.23 -23.38
N ASN A 203 -3.51 4.98 -22.55
CA ASN A 203 -3.04 5.62 -21.32
C ASN A 203 -3.56 4.95 -20.03
N GLY A 204 -4.01 3.70 -20.11
CA GLY A 204 -4.56 2.98 -18.95
C GLY A 204 -3.53 2.26 -18.09
N ILE A 205 -2.23 2.42 -18.35
CA ILE A 205 -1.16 1.88 -17.51
C ILE A 205 -1.00 2.75 -16.27
N GLY A 206 -1.14 2.12 -15.11
CA GLY A 206 -0.99 2.75 -13.81
C GLY A 206 0.15 2.13 -12.99
N PHE A 207 0.73 2.94 -12.13
CA PHE A 207 1.80 2.54 -11.23
C PHE A 207 1.66 3.23 -9.88
N VAL A 208 2.03 2.55 -8.81
CA VAL A 208 1.91 3.08 -7.44
C VAL A 208 3.28 3.44 -6.90
N ILE A 209 3.38 4.63 -6.30
CA ILE A 209 4.58 5.14 -5.64
C ILE A 209 4.31 5.47 -4.18
N GLN A 210 5.31 5.31 -3.34
CA GLN A 210 5.19 5.36 -1.89
C GLN A 210 6.02 6.51 -1.31
N ALA A 211 5.36 7.56 -0.80
CA ALA A 211 6.00 8.76 -0.29
C ALA A 211 6.88 8.53 0.96
N TYR A 212 6.69 7.43 1.70
CA TYR A 212 7.54 7.10 2.83
C TYR A 212 8.95 6.63 2.42
N GLN A 213 9.14 6.23 1.14
CA GLN A 213 10.46 5.91 0.60
C GLN A 213 11.26 7.20 0.34
N LYS A 214 12.48 7.24 0.83
CA LYS A 214 13.39 8.41 0.66
C LYS A 214 13.66 8.75 -0.80
N ARG A 215 13.59 7.76 -1.69
CA ARG A 215 13.82 7.91 -3.14
C ARG A 215 12.56 8.26 -3.95
N CYS A 216 11.37 8.36 -3.31
CA CYS A 216 10.12 8.63 -4.02
C CYS A 216 10.16 9.87 -4.93
N PRO A 217 10.73 11.02 -4.52
CA PRO A 217 10.84 12.19 -5.39
C PRO A 217 11.65 11.93 -6.67
N LEU A 218 12.69 11.10 -6.60
CA LEU A 218 13.52 10.71 -7.75
C LEU A 218 12.79 9.71 -8.66
N VAL A 219 11.99 8.83 -8.06
CA VAL A 219 11.11 7.92 -8.84
C VAL A 219 10.13 8.72 -9.68
N ILE A 220 9.60 9.84 -9.17
CA ILE A 220 8.73 10.73 -9.97
C ILE A 220 9.48 11.32 -11.16
N ASP A 221 10.74 11.74 -11.00
CA ASP A 221 11.55 12.24 -12.11
C ASP A 221 11.73 11.17 -13.19
N TYR A 222 12.02 9.94 -12.78
CA TYR A 222 12.10 8.80 -13.68
C TYR A 222 10.77 8.55 -14.41
N LEU A 223 9.64 8.59 -13.71
CA LEU A 223 8.31 8.37 -14.32
C LEU A 223 7.93 9.48 -15.31
N ILE A 224 8.31 10.72 -15.04
CA ILE A 224 8.12 11.85 -15.97
C ILE A 224 8.95 11.65 -17.24
N ASP A 225 10.22 11.25 -17.10
CA ASP A 225 11.07 10.90 -18.21
C ASP A 225 10.50 9.72 -19.01
N LEU A 226 10.09 8.65 -18.34
CA LEU A 226 9.48 7.48 -18.96
C LEU A 226 8.21 7.85 -19.74
N ALA A 227 7.32 8.63 -19.14
CA ALA A 227 6.10 9.11 -19.80
C ALA A 227 6.42 9.91 -21.06
N THR A 228 7.46 10.75 -20.99
CA THR A 228 7.93 11.56 -22.12
C THR A 228 8.49 10.68 -23.24
N ARG A 229 9.43 9.80 -22.93
CA ARG A 229 10.09 8.90 -23.90
C ARG A 229 9.11 7.92 -24.56
N SER A 230 8.18 7.39 -23.79
CA SER A 230 7.16 6.44 -24.27
C SER A 230 5.94 7.13 -24.91
N ARG A 231 5.86 8.46 -24.86
CA ARG A 231 4.72 9.25 -25.36
C ARG A 231 3.39 8.80 -24.77
N ARG A 232 3.36 8.60 -23.44
CA ARG A 232 2.19 8.14 -22.69
C ARG A 232 1.84 9.11 -21.59
N ARG A 233 0.57 9.08 -21.20
CA ARG A 233 0.15 9.65 -19.93
C ARG A 233 -0.04 8.53 -18.93
N LEU A 234 0.77 8.49 -17.86
CA LEU A 234 0.74 7.43 -16.87
C LEU A 234 -0.23 7.78 -15.73
N MET A 235 -0.96 6.78 -15.24
CA MET A 235 -1.80 6.90 -14.05
C MET A 235 -0.92 6.61 -12.82
N ILE A 236 -0.59 7.63 -12.03
CA ILE A 236 0.32 7.47 -10.89
C ILE A 236 -0.44 7.63 -9.58
N ARG A 237 -0.59 6.52 -8.85
CA ARG A 237 -1.13 6.51 -7.50
C ARG A 237 -0.06 6.85 -6.49
N LEU A 238 -0.22 7.97 -5.79
CA LEU A 238 0.63 8.36 -4.68
C LEU A 238 -0.01 7.88 -3.37
N VAL A 239 0.70 7.04 -2.65
CA VAL A 239 0.35 6.58 -1.30
C VAL A 239 1.42 7.01 -0.30
N LYS A 240 1.14 6.97 1.01
CA LYS A 240 2.18 7.14 2.04
C LYS A 240 3.08 5.92 2.11
N GLY A 241 2.51 4.73 2.19
CA GLY A 241 3.15 3.42 2.22
C GLY A 241 2.51 2.51 3.26
N ALA A 242 2.40 1.23 2.95
CA ALA A 242 1.65 0.27 3.77
C ALA A 242 2.53 -0.77 4.48
N TYR A 243 3.85 -0.73 4.30
CA TYR A 243 4.79 -1.75 4.78
C TYR A 243 5.80 -1.20 5.80
N TRP A 244 5.53 -0.07 6.45
CA TRP A 244 6.51 0.63 7.27
C TRP A 244 7.14 -0.26 8.34
N ASP A 245 6.34 -0.99 9.11
CA ASP A 245 6.84 -1.88 10.17
C ASP A 245 7.73 -3.00 9.61
N SER A 246 7.31 -3.59 8.49
CA SER A 246 8.07 -4.64 7.79
C SER A 246 9.38 -4.11 7.24
N GLU A 247 9.39 -2.90 6.65
CA GLU A 247 10.60 -2.27 6.10
C GLU A 247 11.63 -1.97 7.19
N ILE A 248 11.19 -1.43 8.33
CA ILE A 248 12.06 -1.20 9.48
C ILE A 248 12.64 -2.52 9.98
N LYS A 249 11.78 -3.50 10.25
CA LYS A 249 12.18 -4.79 10.78
C LYS A 249 13.11 -5.55 9.84
N ARG A 250 12.79 -5.56 8.55
CA ARG A 250 13.58 -6.22 7.53
C ARG A 250 14.98 -5.61 7.41
N ALA A 251 15.09 -4.27 7.35
CA ALA A 251 16.38 -3.60 7.30
C ALA A 251 17.26 -3.95 8.52
N GLN A 252 16.66 -4.09 9.71
CA GLN A 252 17.35 -4.52 10.93
C GLN A 252 17.80 -5.98 10.84
N MET A 253 16.94 -6.88 10.35
CA MET A 253 17.26 -8.31 10.24
C MET A 253 18.31 -8.58 9.17
N ASP A 254 18.23 -7.88 8.05
CA ASP A 254 19.13 -8.01 6.91
C ASP A 254 20.44 -7.24 7.12
N GLY A 255 20.56 -6.49 8.21
CA GLY A 255 21.75 -5.71 8.53
C GLY A 255 22.12 -4.67 7.48
N LEU A 256 21.10 -3.98 6.92
CA LEU A 256 21.31 -2.96 5.91
C LEU A 256 22.00 -1.71 6.49
N GLU A 257 22.62 -0.89 5.65
CA GLU A 257 23.31 0.34 6.06
C GLU A 257 22.34 1.38 6.68
N GLY A 258 21.06 1.33 6.30
CA GLY A 258 20.03 2.24 6.78
C GLY A 258 18.63 1.78 6.38
N TYR A 259 17.66 2.64 6.59
CA TYR A 259 16.28 2.36 6.26
C TYR A 259 15.91 2.95 4.90
N PRO A 260 15.22 2.21 4.02
CA PRO A 260 14.74 2.72 2.74
C PRO A 260 13.61 3.75 2.92
N VAL A 261 12.95 3.73 4.09
CA VAL A 261 11.82 4.57 4.45
C VAL A 261 12.19 5.59 5.53
N TYR A 262 11.40 6.67 5.63
CA TYR A 262 11.54 7.61 6.73
C TYR A 262 11.14 6.94 8.05
N THR A 263 11.94 7.18 9.09
CA THR A 263 11.65 6.65 10.43
C THR A 263 10.69 7.52 11.23
N ARG A 264 10.42 8.77 10.78
CA ARG A 264 9.44 9.68 11.38
C ARG A 264 8.29 9.93 10.40
N LYS A 265 7.07 9.74 10.88
CA LYS A 265 5.85 9.92 10.08
C LYS A 265 5.73 11.31 9.46
N VAL A 266 6.12 12.35 10.20
CA VAL A 266 6.04 13.75 9.72
C VAL A 266 6.86 13.97 8.44
N TYR A 267 7.99 13.30 8.27
CA TYR A 267 8.77 13.38 7.03
C TYR A 267 8.06 12.71 5.85
N THR A 268 7.32 11.62 6.10
CA THR A 268 6.44 11.02 5.09
C THR A 268 5.34 11.98 4.68
N ASP A 269 4.75 12.71 5.62
CA ASP A 269 3.68 13.67 5.35
C ASP A 269 4.19 14.84 4.48
N VAL A 270 5.38 15.40 4.78
CA VAL A 270 6.04 16.43 3.95
C VAL A 270 6.39 15.89 2.57
N SER A 271 7.01 14.69 2.51
CA SER A 271 7.36 14.02 1.25
C SER A 271 6.14 13.81 0.37
N TYR A 272 5.00 13.40 0.95
CA TYR A 272 3.76 13.21 0.21
C TYR A 272 3.29 14.51 -0.48
N LEU A 273 3.30 15.64 0.24
CA LEU A 273 2.90 16.94 -0.32
C LEU A 273 3.88 17.43 -1.40
N ALA A 274 5.17 17.25 -1.18
CA ALA A 274 6.20 17.58 -2.19
C ALA A 274 6.02 16.73 -3.46
N CYS A 275 5.79 15.42 -3.31
CA CYS A 275 5.51 14.51 -4.42
C CYS A 275 4.20 14.89 -5.14
N ALA A 276 3.15 15.22 -4.40
CA ALA A 276 1.89 15.66 -4.97
C ALA A 276 2.05 16.92 -5.84
N LYS A 277 2.83 17.90 -5.37
CA LYS A 277 3.16 19.11 -6.13
C LYS A 277 3.89 18.78 -7.43
N LYS A 278 4.88 17.87 -7.40
CA LYS A 278 5.61 17.43 -8.61
C LYS A 278 4.68 16.77 -9.62
N LEU A 279 3.79 15.88 -9.18
CA LEU A 279 2.84 15.18 -10.06
C LEU A 279 1.83 16.14 -10.70
N LEU A 280 1.31 17.11 -9.94
CA LEU A 280 0.37 18.12 -10.43
C LEU A 280 1.00 19.08 -11.46
N ALA A 281 2.32 19.25 -11.43
CA ALA A 281 3.04 20.15 -12.35
C ALA A 281 3.12 19.64 -13.80
N VAL A 282 2.83 18.37 -14.06
CA VAL A 282 3.00 17.71 -15.37
C VAL A 282 1.71 17.02 -15.86
N PRO A 283 0.59 17.75 -16.00
CA PRO A 283 -0.71 17.14 -16.24
C PRO A 283 -0.85 16.42 -17.59
N ASN A 284 0.01 16.74 -18.56
CA ASN A 284 0.03 16.07 -19.86
C ASN A 284 0.74 14.71 -19.84
N LEU A 285 1.58 14.48 -18.86
CA LEU A 285 2.39 13.25 -18.72
C LEU A 285 1.86 12.33 -17.64
N ILE A 286 1.27 12.88 -16.59
CA ILE A 286 0.80 12.13 -15.43
C ILE A 286 -0.68 12.44 -15.16
N TYR A 287 -1.43 11.41 -14.85
CA TYR A 287 -2.73 11.48 -14.19
C TYR A 287 -2.56 11.08 -12.73
N PRO A 288 -2.47 12.06 -11.81
CA PRO A 288 -2.26 11.76 -10.40
C PRO A 288 -3.51 11.15 -9.75
N GLN A 289 -3.28 10.15 -8.91
CA GLN A 289 -4.29 9.51 -8.07
C GLN A 289 -3.82 9.59 -6.61
N PHE A 290 -4.41 10.53 -5.85
CA PHE A 290 -3.96 10.85 -4.49
C PHE A 290 -4.70 10.00 -3.45
N ALA A 291 -4.04 8.96 -2.94
CA ALA A 291 -4.60 8.07 -1.93
C ALA A 291 -4.30 8.60 -0.51
N THR A 292 -5.34 8.98 0.22
CA THR A 292 -5.21 9.47 1.59
C THR A 292 -6.52 9.35 2.36
N HIS A 293 -6.44 9.13 3.68
CA HIS A 293 -7.56 9.21 4.62
C HIS A 293 -7.42 10.41 5.57
N ASN A 294 -6.44 11.29 5.33
CA ASN A 294 -6.16 12.46 6.14
C ASN A 294 -6.79 13.71 5.50
N ALA A 295 -7.72 14.33 6.21
CA ALA A 295 -8.46 15.51 5.74
C ALA A 295 -7.54 16.71 5.45
N HIS A 296 -6.50 16.93 6.25
CA HIS A 296 -5.51 17.99 6.01
C HIS A 296 -4.76 17.76 4.69
N THR A 297 -4.28 16.52 4.47
CA THR A 297 -3.59 16.15 3.22
C THR A 297 -4.51 16.35 2.01
N LEU A 298 -5.79 15.96 2.11
CA LEU A 298 -6.80 16.19 1.06
C LEU A 298 -6.97 17.69 0.76
N ALA A 299 -7.16 18.50 1.80
CA ALA A 299 -7.31 19.95 1.67
C ALA A 299 -6.06 20.60 1.06
N ALA A 300 -4.87 20.18 1.47
CA ALA A 300 -3.61 20.67 0.92
C ALA A 300 -3.49 20.36 -0.58
N ILE A 301 -3.82 19.14 -1.01
CA ILE A 301 -3.82 18.76 -2.43
C ILE A 301 -4.86 19.59 -3.22
N TYR A 302 -6.06 19.74 -2.67
CA TYR A 302 -7.11 20.54 -3.29
C TYR A 302 -6.64 21.97 -3.56
N GLN A 303 -5.94 22.59 -2.59
CA GLN A 303 -5.35 23.92 -2.74
C GLN A 303 -4.19 23.95 -3.74
N LEU A 304 -3.28 22.96 -3.68
CA LEU A 304 -2.16 22.85 -4.61
C LEU A 304 -2.62 22.68 -6.07
N ALA A 305 -3.70 21.96 -6.30
CA ALA A 305 -4.25 21.74 -7.63
C ALA A 305 -4.93 23.01 -8.21
N GLY A 306 -5.24 23.98 -7.37
CA GLY A 306 -5.84 25.25 -7.77
C GLY A 306 -7.33 25.15 -8.07
N GLN A 307 -7.92 26.30 -8.42
CA GLN A 307 -9.38 26.42 -8.62
C GLN A 307 -9.84 25.99 -10.02
N ASN A 308 -8.94 25.96 -11.01
CA ASN A 308 -9.26 25.67 -12.41
C ASN A 308 -9.24 24.15 -12.67
N TYR A 309 -10.07 23.43 -11.94
CA TYR A 309 -10.21 21.99 -12.15
C TYR A 309 -10.91 21.66 -13.46
N TYR A 310 -10.41 20.64 -14.15
CA TYR A 310 -11.07 20.05 -15.31
C TYR A 310 -11.14 18.52 -15.17
N PRO A 311 -12.18 17.87 -15.71
CA PRO A 311 -12.28 16.40 -15.70
C PRO A 311 -11.04 15.74 -16.31
N GLY A 312 -10.47 14.77 -15.61
CA GLY A 312 -9.23 14.12 -16.03
C GLY A 312 -7.93 14.82 -15.59
N GLN A 313 -7.99 15.87 -14.75
CA GLN A 313 -6.79 16.47 -14.19
C GLN A 313 -6.15 15.56 -13.13
N TYR A 314 -6.91 15.11 -12.15
CA TYR A 314 -6.51 14.18 -11.09
C TYR A 314 -7.74 13.57 -10.41
N GLU A 315 -7.52 12.57 -9.58
CA GLU A 315 -8.54 12.02 -8.68
C GLU A 315 -7.96 11.79 -7.28
N PHE A 316 -8.85 11.74 -6.30
CA PHE A 316 -8.54 11.17 -4.99
C PHE A 316 -8.80 9.67 -4.97
N GLN A 317 -8.18 8.99 -4.00
CA GLN A 317 -8.44 7.57 -3.73
C GLN A 317 -8.57 7.31 -2.23
N CYS A 318 -9.37 6.32 -1.88
CA CYS A 318 -9.48 5.82 -0.52
C CYS A 318 -9.63 4.29 -0.51
N LEU A 319 -9.42 3.70 0.65
CA LEU A 319 -9.67 2.28 0.88
C LEU A 319 -11.14 2.06 1.21
N HIS A 320 -11.70 0.97 0.68
CA HIS A 320 -13.04 0.52 1.04
C HIS A 320 -13.18 0.34 2.56
N GLY A 321 -14.29 0.80 3.11
CA GLY A 321 -14.61 0.72 4.54
C GLY A 321 -13.89 1.74 5.43
N MET A 322 -13.04 2.62 4.87
CA MET A 322 -12.25 3.59 5.66
C MET A 322 -12.48 5.04 5.25
N GLY A 323 -12.65 5.31 3.96
CA GLY A 323 -12.58 6.66 3.42
C GLY A 323 -13.92 7.29 3.05
N GLU A 324 -14.95 6.51 2.85
CA GLU A 324 -16.21 6.96 2.29
C GLU A 324 -16.82 8.16 3.03
N PRO A 325 -16.88 8.22 4.38
CA PRO A 325 -17.45 9.37 5.08
C PRO A 325 -16.72 10.69 4.81
N LEU A 326 -15.38 10.65 4.67
CA LEU A 326 -14.58 11.82 4.31
C LEU A 326 -14.88 12.23 2.85
N TYR A 327 -14.89 11.27 1.95
CA TYR A 327 -15.03 11.52 0.52
C TYR A 327 -16.46 11.78 0.05
N GLU A 328 -17.47 11.45 0.85
CA GLU A 328 -18.84 11.94 0.64
C GLU A 328 -18.95 13.47 0.70
N GLN A 329 -18.02 14.16 1.36
CA GLN A 329 -17.90 15.63 1.33
C GLN A 329 -17.25 16.16 0.04
N VAL A 330 -16.51 15.32 -0.66
CA VAL A 330 -15.65 15.68 -1.80
C VAL A 330 -16.33 15.36 -3.13
N THR A 331 -16.93 14.18 -3.22
CA THR A 331 -17.56 13.66 -4.44
C THR A 331 -18.99 14.20 -4.58
N GLY A 332 -19.34 14.69 -5.76
CA GLY A 332 -20.66 15.24 -6.05
C GLY A 332 -20.62 16.71 -6.44
N LYS A 333 -21.80 17.31 -6.67
CA LYS A 333 -21.93 18.64 -7.25
C LYS A 333 -21.61 19.75 -6.24
N VAL A 334 -21.02 20.85 -6.72
CA VAL A 334 -20.76 22.05 -5.92
C VAL A 334 -22.06 22.64 -5.37
N ALA A 335 -23.16 22.57 -6.13
CA ALA A 335 -24.48 23.03 -5.69
C ALA A 335 -24.98 22.30 -4.43
N ASP A 336 -24.51 21.09 -4.18
CA ASP A 336 -24.86 20.27 -3.01
C ASP A 336 -23.82 20.45 -1.86
N GLY A 337 -22.99 21.49 -1.93
CA GLY A 337 -21.94 21.78 -0.95
C GLY A 337 -20.72 20.84 -1.02
N LYS A 338 -20.55 20.12 -2.14
CA LYS A 338 -19.43 19.19 -2.36
C LYS A 338 -18.30 19.88 -3.14
N LEU A 339 -17.11 19.24 -3.15
CA LEU A 339 -15.95 19.81 -3.84
C LEU A 339 -15.91 19.50 -5.36
N ASN A 340 -16.77 18.64 -5.85
CA ASN A 340 -16.79 18.15 -7.24
C ASN A 340 -15.43 17.60 -7.69
N ARG A 341 -14.85 16.73 -6.89
CA ARG A 341 -13.63 16.00 -7.22
C ARG A 341 -13.92 14.50 -7.19
N PRO A 342 -13.44 13.73 -8.18
CA PRO A 342 -13.66 12.30 -8.19
C PRO A 342 -12.86 11.60 -7.08
N CYS A 343 -13.46 10.55 -6.52
CA CYS A 343 -12.80 9.64 -5.61
C CYS A 343 -12.94 8.21 -6.11
N ARG A 344 -11.83 7.49 -6.22
CA ARG A 344 -11.79 6.07 -6.58
C ARG A 344 -11.56 5.25 -5.33
N ILE A 345 -12.45 4.30 -5.06
CA ILE A 345 -12.35 3.37 -3.95
C ILE A 345 -11.46 2.20 -4.36
N TYR A 346 -10.41 1.94 -3.60
CA TYR A 346 -9.63 0.71 -3.68
C TYR A 346 -10.42 -0.40 -2.99
N ALA A 347 -10.88 -1.37 -3.77
CA ALA A 347 -11.89 -2.33 -3.36
C ALA A 347 -11.33 -3.75 -3.35
N PRO A 348 -10.92 -4.27 -2.19
CA PRO A 348 -10.50 -5.66 -2.06
C PRO A 348 -11.64 -6.64 -2.33
N VAL A 349 -11.32 -7.71 -3.07
CA VAL A 349 -12.25 -8.77 -3.45
C VAL A 349 -11.64 -10.12 -3.12
N GLY A 350 -12.31 -10.91 -2.31
CA GLY A 350 -11.84 -12.24 -1.94
C GLY A 350 -12.40 -12.73 -0.63
N THR A 351 -12.07 -13.96 -0.28
CA THR A 351 -12.50 -14.62 0.94
C THR A 351 -11.61 -14.25 2.14
N HIS A 352 -12.06 -14.57 3.33
CA HIS A 352 -11.30 -14.33 4.56
C HIS A 352 -9.93 -15.05 4.58
N GLU A 353 -9.76 -16.14 3.83
CA GLU A 353 -8.51 -16.90 3.74
C GLU A 353 -7.38 -16.07 3.06
N THR A 354 -7.73 -15.25 2.07
CA THR A 354 -6.79 -14.40 1.34
C THR A 354 -6.63 -13.00 1.96
N LEU A 355 -7.48 -12.67 2.93
CA LEU A 355 -7.58 -11.33 3.52
C LEU A 355 -6.48 -11.02 4.56
N LEU A 356 -5.85 -12.04 5.16
CA LEU A 356 -5.04 -11.87 6.38
C LEU A 356 -3.93 -10.80 6.21
N ALA A 357 -3.15 -10.89 5.16
CA ALA A 357 -2.05 -9.94 4.93
C ALA A 357 -2.55 -8.50 4.74
N TYR A 358 -3.64 -8.32 4.01
CA TYR A 358 -4.30 -7.04 3.83
C TYR A 358 -4.85 -6.49 5.16
N LEU A 359 -5.53 -7.33 5.93
CA LEU A 359 -6.15 -6.96 7.21
C LEU A 359 -5.12 -6.54 8.26
N VAL A 360 -4.02 -7.27 8.38
CA VAL A 360 -2.93 -6.95 9.31
C VAL A 360 -2.38 -5.55 9.01
N ARG A 361 -2.11 -5.21 7.75
CA ARG A 361 -1.66 -3.85 7.39
C ARG A 361 -2.67 -2.77 7.76
N ARG A 362 -3.98 -3.05 7.58
CA ARG A 362 -5.04 -2.09 8.00
C ARG A 362 -5.11 -1.93 9.50
N LEU A 363 -4.98 -3.01 10.26
CA LEU A 363 -4.97 -2.97 11.72
C LEU A 363 -3.75 -2.19 12.26
N LEU A 364 -2.57 -2.39 11.68
CA LEU A 364 -1.35 -1.65 12.03
C LEU A 364 -1.49 -0.16 11.69
N GLU A 365 -2.02 0.17 10.51
CA GLU A 365 -2.27 1.55 10.09
C GLU A 365 -3.25 2.26 11.03
N ASN A 366 -4.37 1.62 11.38
CA ASN A 366 -5.40 2.21 12.24
C ASN A 366 -4.99 2.20 13.71
N GLY A 367 -4.21 1.21 14.14
CA GLY A 367 -3.75 1.07 15.52
C GLY A 367 -2.56 1.96 15.89
N ALA A 368 -1.87 2.54 14.93
CA ALA A 368 -0.75 3.42 15.21
C ALA A 368 -1.20 4.71 15.92
N ASN A 369 -0.61 5.03 17.07
CA ASN A 369 -0.92 6.24 17.85
C ASN A 369 -0.77 7.54 17.03
N THR A 370 0.02 7.51 15.96
CA THR A 370 0.25 8.62 15.05
C THR A 370 -0.72 8.65 13.87
N SER A 371 -1.60 7.65 13.71
CA SER A 371 -2.56 7.64 12.61
C SER A 371 -3.60 8.75 12.79
N PHE A 372 -4.03 9.35 11.68
CA PHE A 372 -5.07 10.39 11.72
C PHE A 372 -6.39 9.84 12.29
N VAL A 373 -6.75 8.62 11.92
CA VAL A 373 -7.96 7.96 12.41
C VAL A 373 -7.93 7.75 13.92
N ASN A 374 -6.78 7.37 14.48
CA ASN A 374 -6.63 7.19 15.93
C ASN A 374 -6.62 8.54 16.66
N ARG A 375 -5.93 9.54 16.10
CA ARG A 375 -5.87 10.90 16.69
C ARG A 375 -7.21 11.62 16.67
N ILE A 376 -8.05 11.46 15.65
CA ILE A 376 -9.38 12.07 15.59
C ILE A 376 -10.35 11.45 16.61
N ALA A 377 -10.10 10.22 17.02
CA ALA A 377 -10.88 9.55 18.08
C ALA A 377 -10.49 10.01 19.48
N ASP A 378 -9.34 10.67 19.63
CA ASP A 378 -8.88 11.23 20.91
C ASP A 378 -9.48 12.63 21.11
N THR A 379 -10.55 12.71 21.88
CA THR A 379 -11.24 13.96 22.19
C THR A 379 -10.41 14.94 23.04
N SER A 380 -9.27 14.53 23.56
CA SER A 380 -8.36 15.39 24.33
C SER A 380 -7.41 16.22 23.45
N LEU A 381 -7.26 15.85 22.16
CA LEU A 381 -6.39 16.57 21.23
C LEU A 381 -7.12 17.80 20.66
N PRO A 382 -6.49 18.99 20.73
CA PRO A 382 -7.00 20.19 20.09
C PRO A 382 -7.10 20.03 18.56
N LEU A 383 -8.12 20.62 17.95
CA LEU A 383 -8.33 20.55 16.51
C LEU A 383 -7.11 21.10 15.73
N ASP A 384 -6.52 22.19 16.23
CA ASP A 384 -5.35 22.83 15.62
C ASP A 384 -4.13 21.88 15.56
N GLU A 385 -4.02 20.96 16.50
CA GLU A 385 -2.95 19.95 16.51
C GLU A 385 -3.21 18.82 15.49
N LEU A 386 -4.49 18.49 15.27
CA LEU A 386 -4.91 17.51 14.26
C LEU A 386 -4.68 17.99 12.83
N VAL A 387 -4.84 19.30 12.60
CA VAL A 387 -4.70 19.93 11.26
C VAL A 387 -3.38 20.70 11.12
N ALA A 388 -2.41 20.50 12.03
CA ALA A 388 -1.12 21.16 11.95
C ALA A 388 -0.39 20.85 10.64
N ASP A 389 0.18 21.90 10.03
CA ASP A 389 0.99 21.75 8.82
C ASP A 389 2.24 20.90 9.11
N PRO A 390 2.48 19.80 8.34
CA PRO A 390 3.64 18.96 8.57
C PRO A 390 4.98 19.66 8.33
N VAL A 391 5.04 20.68 7.47
CA VAL A 391 6.26 21.48 7.25
C VAL A 391 6.61 22.25 8.51
N THR A 392 5.64 22.95 9.09
CA THR A 392 5.82 23.65 10.38
C THR A 392 6.24 22.71 11.51
N ALA A 393 5.68 21.49 11.51
CA ALA A 393 6.08 20.48 12.50
C ALA A 393 7.56 20.05 12.33
N VAL A 394 8.03 19.88 11.10
CA VAL A 394 9.45 19.57 10.81
C VAL A 394 10.37 20.74 11.20
N GLU A 395 9.97 21.99 10.91
CA GLU A 395 10.74 23.18 11.29
C GLU A 395 10.89 23.31 12.80
N LYS A 396 9.82 23.03 13.56
CA LYS A 396 9.89 23.00 15.03
C LYS A 396 10.84 21.91 15.54
N LEU A 397 10.79 20.72 14.95
CA LEU A 397 11.73 19.64 15.28
C LEU A 397 13.16 20.04 14.97
N ALA A 398 13.41 20.67 13.83
CA ALA A 398 14.73 21.15 13.46
C ALA A 398 15.28 22.21 14.43
N GLN A 399 14.44 23.11 14.91
CA GLN A 399 14.82 24.10 15.94
C GLN A 399 15.19 23.44 17.27
N GLN A 400 14.46 22.41 17.68
CA GLN A 400 14.69 21.66 18.91
C GLN A 400 15.97 20.81 18.86
N GLU A 401 16.24 20.21 17.70
CA GLU A 401 17.32 19.23 17.50
C GLU A 401 18.57 19.84 16.84
N GLY A 402 18.49 21.10 16.42
CA GLY A 402 19.58 21.81 15.74
C GLY A 402 19.81 21.41 14.29
N GLN A 403 19.06 20.45 13.78
CA GLN A 403 19.22 19.93 12.41
C GLN A 403 17.91 19.35 11.86
N THR A 404 17.69 19.56 10.56
CA THR A 404 16.56 18.93 9.83
C THR A 404 16.93 17.53 9.37
N GLY A 405 15.95 16.63 9.33
CA GLY A 405 16.07 15.30 8.70
C GLY A 405 16.65 14.21 9.60
N LEU A 406 16.81 14.47 10.89
CA LEU A 406 17.29 13.45 11.83
C LEU A 406 16.32 12.27 11.93
N PRO A 407 16.84 11.03 12.04
CA PRO A 407 16.01 9.84 12.23
C PRO A 407 15.28 9.87 13.57
N HIS A 408 14.34 8.96 13.76
CA HIS A 408 13.62 8.83 15.02
C HIS A 408 14.58 8.36 16.13
N PRO A 409 14.67 9.05 17.28
CA PRO A 409 15.70 8.78 18.30
C PRO A 409 15.59 7.41 18.96
N LYS A 410 14.41 6.77 18.91
CA LYS A 410 14.16 5.43 19.46
C LYS A 410 14.31 4.31 18.40
N ILE A 411 14.69 4.64 17.18
CA ILE A 411 14.92 3.66 16.12
C ILE A 411 16.39 3.78 15.72
N PRO A 412 17.28 2.97 16.33
CA PRO A 412 18.70 2.99 16.01
C PRO A 412 18.93 2.55 14.55
N LEU A 413 20.08 2.90 13.98
CA LEU A 413 20.47 2.31 12.70
C LEU A 413 20.54 0.78 12.81
N PRO A 414 20.34 0.02 11.72
CA PRO A 414 20.40 -1.45 11.76
C PRO A 414 21.70 -1.96 12.40
N ARG A 415 22.84 -1.33 12.11
CA ARG A 415 24.13 -1.66 12.72
C ARG A 415 24.12 -1.56 14.25
N ASP A 416 23.48 -0.52 14.77
CA ASP A 416 23.51 -0.15 16.20
C ASP A 416 22.36 -0.79 17.00
N LEU A 417 21.68 -1.79 16.42
CA LEU A 417 20.47 -2.41 17.01
C LEU A 417 20.65 -2.92 18.44
N TYR A 418 21.83 -3.41 18.77
CA TYR A 418 22.13 -3.99 20.09
C TYR A 418 22.81 -3.00 21.05
N GLY A 419 22.92 -1.72 20.66
CA GLY A 419 23.54 -0.68 21.48
C GLY A 419 25.07 -0.79 21.58
N HIS A 420 25.63 -0.17 22.64
CA HIS A 420 27.08 -0.14 22.83
C HIS A 420 27.62 -1.52 23.16
N GLY A 421 28.66 -1.94 22.47
CA GLY A 421 29.42 -3.17 22.75
C GLY A 421 29.12 -4.35 21.84
N ARG A 422 28.10 -4.28 20.98
CA ARG A 422 27.82 -5.31 19.97
C ARG A 422 27.20 -4.69 18.73
N ASP A 423 27.87 -4.79 17.60
CA ASP A 423 27.31 -4.45 16.31
C ASP A 423 26.40 -5.56 15.80
N ASN A 424 25.37 -5.19 15.04
CA ASN A 424 24.59 -6.15 14.27
C ASN A 424 25.40 -6.64 13.07
N SER A 425 25.11 -7.84 12.60
CA SER A 425 25.75 -8.39 11.39
C SER A 425 25.44 -7.51 10.19
N ALA A 426 26.47 -7.14 9.45
CA ALA A 426 26.29 -6.43 8.17
C ALA A 426 25.79 -7.41 7.09
N GLY A 427 24.74 -7.01 6.39
CA GLY A 427 24.19 -7.75 5.26
C GLY A 427 24.50 -7.08 3.94
N LEU A 428 24.11 -7.75 2.85
CA LEU A 428 24.21 -7.23 1.50
C LEU A 428 22.82 -6.96 0.94
N ASP A 429 22.58 -5.72 0.51
CA ASP A 429 21.36 -5.36 -0.21
C ASP A 429 21.46 -5.83 -1.67
N LEU A 430 20.91 -7.02 -1.94
CA LEU A 430 20.90 -7.61 -3.30
C LEU A 430 19.85 -6.97 -4.24
N ALA A 431 19.02 -6.07 -3.73
CA ALA A 431 18.15 -5.26 -4.55
C ALA A 431 18.83 -3.99 -5.07
N ASN A 432 19.98 -3.63 -4.48
CA ASN A 432 20.81 -2.51 -4.93
C ASN A 432 21.72 -2.94 -6.07
N GLU A 433 21.56 -2.37 -7.25
CA GLU A 433 22.31 -2.66 -8.48
C GLU A 433 23.82 -2.61 -8.29
N HIS A 434 24.31 -1.58 -7.62
CA HIS A 434 25.76 -1.41 -7.40
C HIS A 434 26.32 -2.48 -6.48
N ARG A 435 25.58 -2.84 -5.43
CA ARG A 435 25.97 -3.93 -4.50
C ARG A 435 25.93 -5.28 -5.19
N LEU A 436 24.89 -5.53 -5.98
CA LEU A 436 24.75 -6.76 -6.75
C LEU A 436 25.88 -6.91 -7.79
N ALA A 437 26.18 -5.87 -8.54
CA ALA A 437 27.27 -5.85 -9.52
C ALA A 437 28.63 -6.07 -8.85
N SER A 438 28.90 -5.38 -7.74
CA SER A 438 30.13 -5.54 -6.96
C SER A 438 30.30 -6.96 -6.45
N LEU A 439 29.23 -7.56 -5.90
CA LEU A 439 29.24 -8.95 -5.45
C LEU A 439 29.49 -9.93 -6.59
N SER A 440 28.79 -9.75 -7.71
CA SER A 440 28.97 -10.56 -8.92
C SER A 440 30.41 -10.53 -9.40
N SER A 441 31.01 -9.33 -9.50
CA SER A 441 32.41 -9.17 -9.90
C SER A 441 33.37 -9.84 -8.92
N ALA A 442 33.13 -9.71 -7.61
CA ALA A 442 33.96 -10.36 -6.59
C ALA A 442 33.90 -11.90 -6.69
N LEU A 443 32.71 -12.46 -6.90
CA LEU A 443 32.49 -13.89 -7.07
C LEU A 443 33.17 -14.42 -8.33
N LEU A 444 33.06 -13.73 -9.47
CA LEU A 444 33.74 -14.10 -10.71
C LEU A 444 35.25 -14.09 -10.54
N ASN A 445 35.80 -13.05 -9.90
CA ASN A 445 37.24 -12.95 -9.64
C ASN A 445 37.72 -14.05 -8.67
N SER A 446 36.93 -14.40 -7.66
CA SER A 446 37.28 -15.48 -6.73
C SER A 446 37.26 -16.88 -7.39
N ALA A 447 36.37 -17.10 -8.34
CA ALA A 447 36.31 -18.35 -9.11
C ALA A 447 37.55 -18.58 -10.00
N LEU A 448 38.28 -17.51 -10.35
CA LEU A 448 39.53 -17.58 -11.08
C LEU A 448 40.74 -17.91 -10.17
N GLN A 449 40.58 -17.76 -8.85
CA GLN A 449 41.62 -18.13 -7.88
C GLN A 449 41.47 -19.60 -7.56
N LYS A 450 42.41 -20.42 -7.99
CA LYS A 450 42.53 -21.83 -7.57
C LYS A 450 42.90 -21.86 -6.09
N LEU A 451 41.91 -22.05 -5.21
CA LEU A 451 42.13 -22.32 -3.82
C LEU A 451 42.75 -23.72 -3.71
N SER A 452 44.04 -23.80 -3.43
CA SER A 452 44.70 -25.03 -3.12
C SER A 452 44.33 -25.42 -1.67
N LEU A 453 43.50 -26.46 -1.49
CA LEU A 453 43.17 -27.05 -0.21
C LEU A 453 44.31 -27.91 0.40
N ILE A 454 45.49 -27.91 -0.22
CA ILE A 454 46.63 -28.75 0.18
C ILE A 454 47.32 -28.24 1.46
N HIS A 455 46.95 -27.06 1.96
CA HIS A 455 47.61 -26.39 3.10
C HIS A 455 46.68 -26.22 4.33
N ILE A 456 45.61 -26.98 4.43
CA ILE A 456 44.77 -27.00 5.63
C ILE A 456 45.06 -28.24 6.44
#